data_ae70bc2c8f60e17783cccede516073e8
#
_entry.id   ae70bc2c8f60e17783cccede516073e8
#
_cell.length_a   1.000
_cell.length_b   1.000
_cell.length_c   1.000
_cell.angle_alpha   90.00
_cell.angle_beta   90.00
_cell.angle_gamma   90.00
#
_symmetry.space_group_name_H-M   'P 1'
#
loop_
_entity.id
_entity.type
_entity.pdbx_description
1 polymer ?
#
loop_
_entity_poly.entity_id
_entity_poly.type
_entity_poly.pdbx_seq_one_letter_code
_entity_poly.pdbx_strand_id
1 'polypeptide(L)'
;MPQKRRDEWFKSIKEQNTPDFEEATVRDTISGLLNMRQQFLAERVDGIFRGLSGEHVTNAPEAFGKRMILSRVLSSYGSVEHSTAGLINDLRCVIAKFMGRDEPKHYVSGRLLDMLRCRWGELVSIDGGALRMRLYKKGTAHLEVHPDMAWRLNSILAHLHPLAIPAQFRKKPAKRSKEFKTIDRPLPFAVLELLAERQSGGAYVKGFSLSYNAKENRAAYDEAVRVL
;
A
#
# COMPACT_ATOMS: atom_id res chain seq x y z
N MET A 1 3.57 11.79 -2.31
CA MET A 1 4.11 12.68 -1.27
C MET A 1 3.81 12.05 0.08
N PRO A 2 4.77 11.91 1.01
CA PRO A 2 4.55 11.35 2.34
C PRO A 2 3.51 12.14 3.14
N GLN A 3 2.72 11.46 3.99
CA GLN A 3 1.67 12.09 4.79
C GLN A 3 2.23 13.27 5.63
N LYS A 4 3.36 13.06 6.31
CA LYS A 4 4.04 14.10 7.11
C LYS A 4 4.26 15.41 6.33
N ARG A 5 4.72 15.30 5.07
CA ARG A 5 4.95 16.49 4.22
C ARG A 5 3.65 17.19 3.83
N ARG A 6 2.57 16.44 3.63
CA ARG A 6 1.25 17.05 3.39
C ARG A 6 0.77 17.83 4.60
N ASP A 7 0.95 17.27 5.79
CA ASP A 7 0.55 17.92 7.04
C ASP A 7 1.38 19.19 7.30
N GLU A 8 2.69 19.16 7.02
CA GLU A 8 3.57 20.33 7.07
C GLU A 8 3.10 21.42 6.08
N TRP A 9 2.73 21.05 4.87
CA TRP A 9 2.21 21.98 3.86
C TRP A 9 0.88 22.61 4.30
N PHE A 10 -0.06 21.80 4.77
CA PHE A 10 -1.32 22.33 5.31
C PHE A 10 -1.11 23.27 6.47
N LYS A 11 -0.13 23.00 7.33
CA LYS A 11 0.25 23.89 8.41
C LYS A 11 0.79 25.23 7.88
N SER A 12 1.72 25.20 6.91
CA SER A 12 2.26 26.40 6.26
C SER A 12 1.16 27.24 5.61
N ILE A 13 0.20 26.61 4.94
CA ILE A 13 -0.95 27.31 4.34
C ILE A 13 -1.80 27.99 5.43
N LYS A 14 -2.08 27.30 6.53
CA LYS A 14 -2.84 27.86 7.66
C LYS A 14 -2.13 29.03 8.34
N GLU A 15 -0.81 28.96 8.42
CA GLU A 15 0.03 30.00 9.04
C GLU A 15 0.37 31.14 8.06
N GLN A 16 -0.19 31.12 6.83
CA GLN A 16 0.08 32.09 5.76
C GLN A 16 1.58 32.22 5.39
N ASN A 17 2.35 31.17 5.68
CA ASN A 17 3.78 31.04 5.35
C ASN A 17 3.96 30.40 3.96
N THR A 18 3.17 30.80 2.98
CA THR A 18 3.30 30.33 1.61
C THR A 18 4.03 31.37 0.78
N PRO A 19 4.95 30.94 -0.10
CA PRO A 19 5.60 31.85 -1.03
C PRO A 19 4.56 32.47 -1.98
N ASP A 20 4.85 33.65 -2.48
CA ASP A 20 4.01 34.32 -3.48
C ASP A 20 3.86 33.45 -4.72
N PHE A 21 2.66 33.46 -5.32
CA PHE A 21 2.32 32.67 -6.50
C PHE A 21 2.85 33.36 -7.77
N GLU A 22 4.18 33.29 -7.96
CA GLU A 22 4.89 33.78 -9.13
C GLU A 22 5.47 32.60 -9.96
N GLU A 23 5.69 32.81 -11.25
CA GLU A 23 6.24 31.78 -12.13
C GLU A 23 7.59 31.23 -11.63
N ALA A 24 8.48 32.10 -11.16
CA ALA A 24 9.78 31.70 -10.61
C ALA A 24 9.61 30.78 -9.39
N THR A 25 8.78 31.20 -8.43
CA THR A 25 8.50 30.44 -7.21
C THR A 25 7.88 29.08 -7.51
N VAL A 26 6.97 29.02 -8.47
CA VAL A 26 6.34 27.75 -8.91
C VAL A 26 7.38 26.83 -9.55
N ARG A 27 8.24 27.34 -10.42
CA ARG A 27 9.32 26.56 -11.05
C ARG A 27 10.31 26.02 -10.03
N ASP A 28 10.75 26.85 -9.10
CA ASP A 28 11.69 26.46 -8.04
C ASP A 28 11.07 25.41 -7.12
N THR A 29 9.81 25.58 -6.75
CA THR A 29 9.06 24.60 -5.95
C THR A 29 8.96 23.25 -6.68
N ILE A 30 8.59 23.25 -7.95
CA ILE A 30 8.50 22.01 -8.75
C ILE A 30 9.87 21.35 -8.87
N SER A 31 10.92 22.11 -9.18
CA SER A 31 12.28 21.61 -9.28
C SER A 31 12.78 21.03 -7.96
N GLY A 32 12.52 21.70 -6.85
CA GLY A 32 12.82 21.22 -5.50
C GLY A 32 12.11 19.90 -5.18
N LEU A 33 10.80 19.79 -5.47
CA LEU A 33 10.03 18.57 -5.27
C LEU A 33 10.51 17.41 -6.14
N LEU A 34 10.90 17.70 -7.39
CA LEU A 34 11.45 16.69 -8.29
C LEU A 34 12.80 16.16 -7.78
N ASN A 35 13.65 17.02 -7.26
CA ASN A 35 14.95 16.63 -6.70
C ASN A 35 14.79 15.82 -5.41
N MET A 36 13.72 16.03 -4.64
CA MET A 36 13.43 15.31 -3.39
C MET A 36 12.69 13.98 -3.58
N ARG A 37 12.42 13.55 -4.81
CA ARG A 37 11.62 12.31 -5.07
C ARG A 37 12.18 11.07 -4.37
N GLN A 38 13.49 10.87 -4.38
CA GLN A 38 14.13 9.72 -3.72
C GLN A 38 13.97 9.80 -2.20
N GLN A 39 14.14 10.98 -1.63
CA GLN A 39 13.94 11.22 -0.21
C GLN A 39 12.48 10.94 0.19
N PHE A 40 11.50 11.42 -0.58
CA PHE A 40 10.08 11.16 -0.31
C PHE A 40 9.74 9.67 -0.34
N LEU A 41 10.33 8.92 -1.26
CA LEU A 41 10.15 7.46 -1.28
C LEU A 41 10.75 6.82 -0.04
N ALA A 42 11.94 7.23 0.36
CA ALA A 42 12.63 6.73 1.53
C ALA A 42 11.86 7.05 2.83
N GLU A 43 11.42 8.29 3.00
CA GLU A 43 10.58 8.72 4.13
C GLU A 43 9.27 7.93 4.19
N ARG A 44 8.64 7.66 3.05
CA ARG A 44 7.41 6.84 2.98
C ARG A 44 7.68 5.41 3.45
N VAL A 45 8.75 4.78 2.97
CA VAL A 45 9.14 3.42 3.37
C VAL A 45 9.46 3.35 4.86
N ASP A 46 10.17 4.33 5.41
CA ASP A 46 10.45 4.42 6.84
C ASP A 46 9.17 4.59 7.68
N GLY A 47 8.27 5.45 7.23
CA GLY A 47 6.96 5.64 7.88
C GLY A 47 6.11 4.37 7.89
N ILE A 48 6.06 3.64 6.78
CA ILE A 48 5.39 2.34 6.68
C ILE A 48 6.05 1.35 7.65
N PHE A 49 7.37 1.26 7.65
CA PHE A 49 8.10 0.33 8.51
C PHE A 49 7.81 0.60 9.99
N ARG A 50 7.91 1.82 10.44
CA ARG A 50 7.61 2.21 11.84
C ARG A 50 6.17 1.92 12.22
N GLY A 51 5.22 2.22 11.33
CA GLY A 51 3.81 1.96 11.56
C GLY A 51 3.47 0.48 11.63
N LEU A 52 4.04 -0.35 10.75
CA LEU A 52 3.75 -1.78 10.68
C LEU A 52 4.56 -2.61 11.68
N SER A 53 5.84 -2.30 11.87
CA SER A 53 6.72 -3.09 12.75
C SER A 53 6.39 -2.92 14.23
N GLY A 54 5.95 -1.75 14.65
CA GLY A 54 5.53 -1.46 16.02
C GLY A 54 4.17 -2.05 16.42
N GLU A 55 3.38 -2.53 15.46
CA GLU A 55 2.00 -2.97 15.70
C GLU A 55 1.91 -4.31 16.44
N HIS A 56 2.91 -5.19 16.34
CA HIS A 56 2.86 -6.51 16.96
C HIS A 56 4.24 -7.03 17.33
N VAL A 57 4.35 -7.63 18.52
CA VAL A 57 5.63 -8.15 19.08
C VAL A 57 6.34 -9.20 18.23
N THR A 58 5.61 -9.90 17.35
CA THR A 58 6.21 -10.89 16.45
C THR A 58 6.74 -10.29 15.15
N ASN A 59 6.52 -9.00 14.92
CA ASN A 59 7.08 -8.31 13.76
C ASN A 59 8.59 -8.10 13.99
N ALA A 60 9.39 -8.28 12.95
CA ALA A 60 10.82 -8.06 13.05
C ALA A 60 11.11 -6.56 13.25
N PRO A 61 11.81 -6.16 14.31
CA PRO A 61 12.10 -4.75 14.57
C PRO A 61 13.21 -4.19 13.67
N GLU A 62 13.96 -5.06 12.98
CA GLU A 62 15.12 -4.64 12.19
C GLU A 62 14.80 -4.46 10.71
N ALA A 63 13.75 -5.12 10.18
CA ALA A 63 13.51 -5.15 8.74
C ALA A 63 12.08 -5.60 8.38
N PHE A 64 11.64 -5.33 7.16
CA PHE A 64 10.45 -5.97 6.60
C PHE A 64 10.68 -7.47 6.48
N GLY A 65 9.95 -8.25 7.27
CA GLY A 65 9.93 -9.71 7.18
C GLY A 65 9.01 -10.20 6.05
N LYS A 66 9.04 -11.51 5.84
CA LYS A 66 8.11 -12.17 4.91
C LYS A 66 6.65 -11.97 5.31
N ARG A 67 6.36 -11.96 6.61
CA ARG A 67 5.02 -11.81 7.18
C ARG A 67 5.05 -10.78 8.30
N MET A 68 4.05 -9.91 8.29
CA MET A 68 3.78 -8.94 9.34
C MET A 68 2.37 -9.16 9.89
N ILE A 69 2.20 -8.94 11.16
CA ILE A 69 0.90 -8.97 11.83
C ILE A 69 0.51 -7.54 12.11
N LEU A 70 -0.68 -7.15 11.64
CA LEU A 70 -1.26 -5.84 11.84
C LEU A 70 -2.35 -5.95 12.88
N SER A 71 -2.27 -5.14 13.92
CA SER A 71 -3.31 -4.99 14.93
C SER A 71 -4.27 -3.88 14.50
N ARG A 72 -5.46 -3.85 15.10
CA ARG A 72 -6.42 -2.76 14.89
C ARG A 72 -6.70 -2.40 13.43
N VAL A 73 -6.80 -3.43 12.56
CA VAL A 73 -7.24 -3.24 11.18
C VAL A 73 -8.72 -2.88 11.13
N LEU A 74 -9.46 -3.36 12.14
CA LEU A 74 -10.85 -2.99 12.37
C LEU A 74 -10.99 -2.32 13.73
N SER A 75 -11.88 -1.32 13.78
CA SER A 75 -12.31 -0.67 15.01
C SER A 75 -13.15 -1.64 15.86
N SER A 76 -13.44 -1.26 17.10
CA SER A 76 -14.35 -1.99 17.98
C SER A 76 -15.77 -2.15 17.42
N TYR A 77 -16.18 -1.29 16.51
CA TYR A 77 -17.46 -1.34 15.80
C TYR A 77 -17.39 -2.18 14.51
N GLY A 78 -16.24 -2.80 14.23
CA GLY A 78 -16.04 -3.62 13.03
C GLY A 78 -15.84 -2.84 11.72
N SER A 79 -15.74 -1.52 11.76
CA SER A 79 -15.36 -0.72 10.58
C SER A 79 -13.86 -0.73 10.36
N VAL A 80 -13.42 -0.50 9.11
CA VAL A 80 -12.01 -0.41 8.78
C VAL A 80 -11.38 0.80 9.47
N GLU A 81 -10.26 0.55 10.15
CA GLU A 81 -9.49 1.61 10.81
C GLU A 81 -8.72 2.43 9.77
N HIS A 82 -8.97 3.74 9.76
CA HIS A 82 -8.44 4.64 8.72
C HIS A 82 -6.92 4.72 8.69
N SER A 83 -6.29 4.76 9.86
CA SER A 83 -4.83 4.81 10.00
C SER A 83 -4.15 3.57 9.41
N THR A 84 -4.66 2.39 9.74
CA THR A 84 -4.13 1.12 9.23
C THR A 84 -4.39 0.97 7.73
N ALA A 85 -5.56 1.39 7.24
CA ALA A 85 -5.84 1.44 5.81
C ALA A 85 -4.88 2.38 5.08
N GLY A 86 -4.50 3.50 5.69
CA GLY A 86 -3.50 4.43 5.18
C GLY A 86 -2.11 3.80 5.04
N LEU A 87 -1.63 3.09 6.06
CA LEU A 87 -0.35 2.38 6.02
C LEU A 87 -0.32 1.29 4.95
N ILE A 88 -1.40 0.51 4.83
CA ILE A 88 -1.54 -0.50 3.79
C ILE A 88 -1.55 0.16 2.40
N ASN A 89 -2.23 1.28 2.24
CA ASN A 89 -2.23 2.03 0.98
C ASN A 89 -0.83 2.55 0.63
N ASP A 90 -0.10 3.10 1.59
CA ASP A 90 1.26 3.58 1.36
C ASP A 90 2.20 2.44 0.95
N LEU A 91 2.10 1.27 1.59
CA LEU A 91 2.85 0.08 1.17
C LEU A 91 2.50 -0.33 -0.26
N ARG A 92 1.22 -0.37 -0.62
CA ARG A 92 0.76 -0.69 -1.98
C ARG A 92 1.27 0.32 -3.01
N CYS A 93 1.27 1.61 -2.67
CA CYS A 93 1.84 2.66 -3.54
C CYS A 93 3.34 2.45 -3.80
N VAL A 94 4.12 2.10 -2.77
CA VAL A 94 5.55 1.81 -2.94
C VAL A 94 5.76 0.57 -3.79
N ILE A 95 5.00 -0.49 -3.55
CA ILE A 95 5.06 -1.73 -4.35
C ILE A 95 4.66 -1.46 -5.81
N ALA A 96 3.62 -0.67 -6.05
CA ALA A 96 3.21 -0.28 -7.40
C ALA A 96 4.37 0.40 -8.15
N LYS A 97 5.10 1.32 -7.49
CA LYS A 97 6.31 1.93 -8.07
C LYS A 97 7.39 0.92 -8.40
N PHE A 98 7.65 -0.05 -7.52
CA PHE A 98 8.62 -1.13 -7.81
C PHE A 98 8.23 -1.99 -9.01
N MET A 99 6.94 -2.08 -9.28
CA MET A 99 6.38 -2.85 -10.39
C MET A 99 6.14 -2.00 -11.65
N GLY A 100 6.48 -0.70 -11.63
CA GLY A 100 6.24 0.22 -12.74
C GLY A 100 4.76 0.47 -13.01
N ARG A 101 3.91 0.44 -11.97
CA ARG A 101 2.47 0.66 -12.04
C ARG A 101 2.08 1.98 -11.39
N ASP A 102 0.88 2.46 -11.72
CA ASP A 102 0.27 3.60 -11.06
C ASP A 102 -0.03 3.32 -9.58
N GLU A 103 0.13 4.34 -8.75
CA GLU A 103 -0.16 4.24 -7.34
C GLU A 103 -1.68 4.08 -7.10
N PRO A 104 -2.12 3.09 -6.29
CA PRO A 104 -3.52 2.96 -5.93
C PRO A 104 -3.99 4.18 -5.13
N LYS A 105 -5.22 4.63 -5.39
CA LYS A 105 -5.84 5.71 -4.61
C LYS A 105 -6.20 5.20 -3.22
N HIS A 106 -6.15 6.08 -2.21
CA HIS A 106 -6.36 5.74 -0.80
C HIS A 106 -7.66 4.96 -0.54
N TYR A 107 -8.78 5.37 -1.14
CA TYR A 107 -10.06 4.70 -0.92
C TYR A 107 -10.10 3.25 -1.46
N VAL A 108 -9.22 2.89 -2.40
CA VAL A 108 -9.13 1.52 -2.95
C VAL A 108 -8.64 0.54 -1.90
N SER A 109 -7.72 0.96 -1.03
CA SER A 109 -7.23 0.12 0.07
C SER A 109 -8.27 -0.06 1.17
N GLY A 110 -9.08 0.95 1.46
CA GLY A 110 -10.24 0.81 2.33
C GLY A 110 -11.25 -0.21 1.80
N ARG A 111 -11.63 -0.11 0.52
CA ARG A 111 -12.51 -1.08 -0.14
C ARG A 111 -11.94 -2.50 -0.18
N LEU A 112 -10.63 -2.64 -0.35
CA LEU A 112 -9.97 -3.95 -0.26
C LEU A 112 -10.19 -4.58 1.11
N LEU A 113 -10.02 -3.83 2.18
CA LEU A 113 -10.23 -4.33 3.54
C LEU A 113 -11.71 -4.67 3.79
N ASP A 114 -12.63 -3.86 3.30
CA ASP A 114 -14.06 -4.18 3.38
C ASP A 114 -14.40 -5.48 2.65
N MET A 115 -13.81 -5.71 1.50
CA MET A 115 -13.98 -6.94 0.74
C MET A 115 -13.40 -8.14 1.50
N LEU A 116 -12.24 -8.00 2.14
CA LEU A 116 -11.63 -9.07 2.95
C LEU A 116 -12.50 -9.45 4.16
N ARG A 117 -13.38 -8.56 4.63
CA ARG A 117 -14.38 -8.87 5.66
C ARG A 117 -15.43 -9.91 5.21
N CYS A 118 -15.62 -10.07 3.92
CA CYS A 118 -16.47 -11.16 3.38
C CYS A 118 -15.72 -12.50 3.28
N ARG A 119 -14.40 -12.50 3.50
CA ARG A 119 -13.48 -13.64 3.31
C ARG A 119 -12.61 -13.88 4.54
N TRP A 120 -13.24 -13.95 5.71
CA TRP A 120 -12.52 -14.13 6.97
C TRP A 120 -11.61 -15.35 6.98
N GLY A 121 -10.35 -15.14 7.37
CA GLY A 121 -9.36 -16.21 7.49
C GLY A 121 -8.82 -16.74 6.15
N GLU A 122 -9.32 -16.26 5.01
CA GLU A 122 -8.78 -16.63 3.70
C GLU A 122 -7.54 -15.81 3.38
N LEU A 123 -6.54 -16.44 2.78
CA LEU A 123 -5.34 -15.75 2.29
C LEU A 123 -5.60 -15.28 0.86
N VAL A 124 -5.74 -13.97 0.68
CA VAL A 124 -6.05 -13.33 -0.60
C VAL A 124 -4.79 -12.69 -1.18
N SER A 125 -4.51 -12.97 -2.45
CA SER A 125 -3.43 -12.34 -3.21
C SER A 125 -3.88 -10.99 -3.73
N ILE A 126 -3.04 -9.97 -3.59
CA ILE A 126 -3.30 -8.60 -4.03
C ILE A 126 -2.09 -8.03 -4.75
N ASP A 127 -2.29 -6.95 -5.51
CA ASP A 127 -1.26 -6.24 -6.26
C ASP A 127 -0.44 -7.18 -7.17
N GLY A 128 -1.15 -8.07 -7.88
CA GLY A 128 -0.52 -9.03 -8.79
C GLY A 128 0.33 -10.08 -8.09
N GLY A 129 0.03 -10.41 -6.84
CA GLY A 129 0.77 -11.39 -6.05
C GLY A 129 1.98 -10.81 -5.31
N ALA A 130 2.22 -9.50 -5.39
CA ALA A 130 3.26 -8.84 -4.61
C ALA A 130 2.98 -8.84 -3.11
N LEU A 131 1.70 -8.85 -2.75
CA LEU A 131 1.20 -8.99 -1.38
C LEU A 131 0.19 -10.11 -1.28
N ARG A 132 0.08 -10.68 -0.10
CA ARG A 132 -1.04 -11.55 0.31
C ARG A 132 -1.54 -11.11 1.66
N MET A 133 -2.84 -11.07 1.85
CA MET A 133 -3.44 -10.63 3.09
C MET A 133 -4.51 -11.60 3.58
N ARG A 134 -4.57 -11.78 4.89
CA ARG A 134 -5.59 -12.56 5.59
C ARG A 134 -6.12 -11.73 6.74
N LEU A 135 -7.42 -11.47 6.74
CA LEU A 135 -8.10 -10.71 7.79
C LEU A 135 -8.83 -11.65 8.75
N TYR A 136 -8.77 -11.35 10.03
CA TYR A 136 -9.42 -12.11 11.10
C TYR A 136 -10.51 -11.30 11.76
N LYS A 137 -11.58 -11.98 12.22
CA LYS A 137 -12.74 -11.36 12.89
C LYS A 137 -12.37 -10.52 14.12
N LYS A 138 -11.28 -10.86 14.80
CA LYS A 138 -10.76 -10.10 15.95
C LYS A 138 -10.10 -8.76 15.58
N GLY A 139 -10.15 -8.36 14.31
CA GLY A 139 -9.60 -7.08 13.83
C GLY A 139 -8.09 -7.09 13.57
N THR A 140 -7.45 -8.25 13.50
CA THR A 140 -6.04 -8.39 13.10
C THR A 140 -5.93 -8.89 11.67
N ALA A 141 -4.83 -8.54 10.98
CA ALA A 141 -4.51 -9.10 9.67
C ALA A 141 -3.08 -9.64 9.63
N HIS A 142 -2.90 -10.71 8.86
CA HIS A 142 -1.58 -11.15 8.42
C HIS A 142 -1.34 -10.60 7.02
N LEU A 143 -0.27 -9.86 6.88
CA LEU A 143 0.22 -9.31 5.63
C LEU A 143 1.51 -10.02 5.25
N GLU A 144 1.53 -10.68 4.12
CA GLU A 144 2.72 -11.33 3.57
C GLU A 144 3.22 -10.55 2.36
N VAL A 145 4.52 -10.29 2.34
CA VAL A 145 5.20 -9.51 1.31
C VAL A 145 6.04 -10.45 0.45
N HIS A 146 5.96 -10.30 -0.87
CA HIS A 146 6.82 -11.04 -1.79
C HIS A 146 8.30 -10.80 -1.45
N PRO A 147 9.16 -11.83 -1.44
CA PRO A 147 10.56 -11.70 -1.05
C PRO A 147 11.33 -10.62 -1.81
N ASP A 148 11.09 -10.47 -3.13
CA ASP A 148 11.73 -9.41 -3.92
C ASP A 148 11.28 -8.01 -3.50
N MET A 149 10.01 -7.86 -3.09
CA MET A 149 9.48 -6.59 -2.60
C MET A 149 10.03 -6.29 -1.20
N ALA A 150 10.06 -7.27 -0.31
CA ALA A 150 10.66 -7.13 1.01
C ALA A 150 12.14 -6.73 0.92
N TRP A 151 12.90 -7.39 0.03
CA TRP A 151 14.28 -7.02 -0.24
C TRP A 151 14.43 -5.56 -0.71
N ARG A 152 13.59 -5.10 -1.65
CA ARG A 152 13.62 -3.71 -2.15
C ARG A 152 13.29 -2.70 -1.05
N LEU A 153 12.26 -2.98 -0.24
CA LEU A 153 11.91 -2.16 0.92
C LEU A 153 13.06 -2.07 1.91
N ASN A 154 13.68 -3.20 2.24
CA ASN A 154 14.83 -3.26 3.16
C ASN A 154 16.07 -2.58 2.58
N SER A 155 16.26 -2.59 1.27
CA SER A 155 17.35 -1.87 0.61
C SER A 155 17.19 -0.35 0.77
N ILE A 156 15.97 0.16 0.69
CA ILE A 156 15.68 1.58 0.93
C ILE A 156 15.88 1.92 2.41
N LEU A 157 15.38 1.09 3.34
CA LEU A 157 15.62 1.29 4.76
C LEU A 157 17.11 1.29 5.10
N ALA A 158 17.89 0.39 4.49
CA ALA A 158 19.34 0.33 4.73
C ALA A 158 20.08 1.56 4.19
N HIS A 159 19.52 2.26 3.21
CA HIS A 159 20.07 3.55 2.76
C HIS A 159 19.82 4.66 3.79
N LEU A 160 18.65 4.67 4.42
CA LEU A 160 18.34 5.63 5.51
C LEU A 160 19.04 5.29 6.82
N HIS A 161 19.13 3.99 7.13
CA HIS A 161 19.65 3.46 8.38
C HIS A 161 20.76 2.42 8.12
N PRO A 162 21.95 2.83 7.64
CA PRO A 162 22.98 1.91 7.11
C PRO A 162 23.44 0.83 8.09
N LEU A 163 23.44 1.16 9.39
CA LEU A 163 23.92 0.26 10.45
C LEU A 163 22.81 -0.53 11.12
N ALA A 164 21.54 -0.19 10.87
CA ALA A 164 20.40 -0.80 11.57
C ALA A 164 19.89 -2.07 10.90
N ILE A 165 20.01 -2.17 9.56
CA ILE A 165 19.45 -3.28 8.79
C ILE A 165 20.50 -4.40 8.64
N PRO A 166 20.28 -5.60 9.22
CA PRO A 166 21.20 -6.72 9.10
C PRO A 166 21.47 -7.14 7.65
N ALA A 167 22.69 -7.60 7.36
CA ALA A 167 23.13 -7.95 6.01
C ALA A 167 22.25 -9.02 5.32
N GLN A 168 21.66 -9.92 6.10
CA GLN A 168 20.74 -10.96 5.60
C GLN A 168 19.49 -10.39 4.92
N PHE A 169 18.95 -9.26 5.40
CA PHE A 169 17.79 -8.61 4.83
C PHE A 169 18.12 -7.72 3.61
N ARG A 170 19.39 -7.44 3.38
CA ARG A 170 19.87 -6.65 2.23
C ARG A 170 20.25 -7.50 1.02
N LYS A 171 20.32 -8.83 1.18
CA LYS A 171 20.65 -9.74 0.09
C LYS A 171 19.42 -9.99 -0.80
N LYS A 172 19.61 -9.85 -2.13
CA LYS A 172 18.58 -10.22 -3.08
C LYS A 172 18.27 -11.72 -2.97
N PRO A 173 16.97 -12.11 -2.95
CA PRO A 173 16.59 -13.52 -2.92
C PRO A 173 17.20 -14.29 -4.10
N ALA A 174 17.91 -15.38 -3.80
CA ALA A 174 18.59 -16.20 -4.82
C ALA A 174 17.61 -17.03 -5.67
N LYS A 175 16.43 -17.35 -5.14
CA LYS A 175 15.42 -18.17 -5.82
C LYS A 175 14.08 -17.45 -5.83
N ARG A 176 13.35 -17.56 -6.96
CA ARG A 176 11.95 -17.14 -7.01
C ARG A 176 11.15 -17.96 -6.02
N SER A 177 10.32 -17.29 -5.22
CA SER A 177 9.45 -17.98 -4.28
C SER A 177 8.41 -18.80 -5.03
N LYS A 178 8.27 -20.09 -4.67
CA LYS A 178 7.20 -20.96 -5.23
C LYS A 178 5.80 -20.52 -4.77
N GLU A 179 5.73 -19.85 -3.65
CA GLU A 179 4.47 -19.44 -3.01
C GLU A 179 3.91 -18.12 -3.57
N PHE A 180 4.79 -17.30 -4.16
CA PHE A 180 4.41 -16.02 -4.74
C PHE A 180 4.66 -16.01 -6.25
N LYS A 181 3.63 -15.65 -6.98
CA LYS A 181 3.74 -15.33 -8.41
C LYS A 181 3.57 -13.83 -8.55
N THR A 182 4.63 -13.10 -8.81
CA THR A 182 4.54 -11.68 -9.18
C THR A 182 4.27 -11.55 -10.65
N ILE A 183 3.44 -10.59 -11.02
CA ILE A 183 3.25 -10.21 -12.41
C ILE A 183 4.44 -9.33 -12.79
N ASP A 184 5.35 -9.85 -13.60
CA ASP A 184 6.55 -9.13 -14.08
C ASP A 184 6.21 -8.03 -15.11
N ARG A 185 4.98 -7.98 -15.60
CA ARG A 185 4.54 -7.00 -16.60
C ARG A 185 3.41 -6.14 -16.03
N PRO A 186 3.38 -4.84 -16.39
CA PRO A 186 2.23 -4.01 -16.08
C PRO A 186 0.97 -4.64 -16.66
N LEU A 187 -0.16 -4.49 -15.95
CA LEU A 187 -1.44 -4.94 -16.45
C LEU A 187 -1.72 -4.32 -17.82
N PRO A 188 -2.29 -5.09 -18.77
CA PRO A 188 -2.72 -4.53 -20.03
C PRO A 188 -3.63 -3.31 -19.81
N PHE A 189 -3.46 -2.28 -20.64
CA PHE A 189 -4.20 -1.03 -20.50
C PHE A 189 -5.72 -1.24 -20.47
N ALA A 190 -6.23 -2.19 -21.26
CA ALA A 190 -7.64 -2.58 -21.26
C ALA A 190 -8.14 -3.08 -19.89
N VAL A 191 -7.29 -3.77 -19.12
CA VAL A 191 -7.65 -4.23 -17.76
C VAL A 191 -7.64 -3.06 -16.78
N LEU A 192 -6.71 -2.12 -16.94
CA LEU A 192 -6.68 -0.88 -16.13
C LEU A 192 -7.88 0.01 -16.44
N GLU A 193 -8.29 0.11 -17.70
CA GLU A 193 -9.51 0.82 -18.11
C GLU A 193 -10.76 0.18 -17.52
N LEU A 194 -10.92 -1.11 -17.62
CA LEU A 194 -12.04 -1.87 -17.04
C LEU A 194 -12.12 -1.70 -15.52
N LEU A 195 -10.97 -1.69 -14.84
CA LEU A 195 -10.89 -1.40 -13.41
C LEU A 195 -11.20 0.07 -13.10
N ALA A 196 -10.78 1.00 -13.95
CA ALA A 196 -11.04 2.43 -13.82
C ALA A 196 -12.52 2.74 -14.09
N GLU A 197 -13.12 2.16 -15.11
CA GLU A 197 -14.56 2.31 -15.42
C GLU A 197 -15.43 1.76 -14.28
N ARG A 198 -15.07 0.62 -13.72
CA ARG A 198 -15.74 0.08 -12.53
C ARG A 198 -15.53 0.91 -11.27
N GLN A 199 -14.46 1.71 -11.22
CA GLN A 199 -14.17 2.61 -10.10
C GLN A 199 -14.74 4.02 -10.29
N SER A 200 -14.75 4.54 -11.54
CA SER A 200 -15.15 5.91 -11.85
C SER A 200 -16.63 6.06 -12.15
N GLY A 201 -17.36 4.99 -12.36
CA GLY A 201 -18.80 5.05 -12.43
C GLY A 201 -19.34 5.56 -11.11
N GLY A 202 -19.54 6.89 -11.02
CA GLY A 202 -20.29 7.53 -9.93
C GLY A 202 -21.75 7.04 -9.85
N ALA A 203 -22.18 6.24 -10.83
CA ALA A 203 -23.17 5.22 -10.63
C ALA A 203 -22.49 4.15 -9.78
N TYR A 204 -22.89 4.04 -8.56
CA TYR A 204 -22.80 2.79 -7.81
C TYR A 204 -23.16 1.66 -8.76
N VAL A 205 -22.17 1.00 -9.35
CA VAL A 205 -22.43 -0.17 -10.16
C VAL A 205 -23.14 -1.11 -9.23
N LYS A 206 -24.41 -1.40 -9.51
CA LYS A 206 -25.18 -2.40 -8.79
C LYS A 206 -24.32 -3.65 -8.73
N GLY A 207 -23.77 -3.99 -7.58
CA GLY A 207 -22.84 -5.08 -7.41
C GLY A 207 -21.60 -4.75 -6.57
N PHE A 208 -21.24 -3.47 -6.39
CA PHE A 208 -20.17 -3.04 -5.49
C PHE A 208 -20.66 -2.38 -4.20
N SER A 209 -21.93 -2.39 -3.91
CA SER A 209 -22.43 -2.18 -2.57
C SER A 209 -22.13 -3.41 -1.74
N LEU A 210 -20.96 -3.39 -1.11
CA LEU A 210 -20.41 -4.49 -0.31
C LEU A 210 -21.26 -4.87 0.91
N SER A 211 -22.34 -4.16 1.18
CA SER A 211 -23.19 -4.40 2.34
C SER A 211 -24.37 -5.35 2.11
N TYR A 212 -24.80 -5.58 0.86
CA TYR A 212 -26.07 -6.27 0.64
C TYR A 212 -26.05 -7.56 -0.19
N ASN A 213 -25.01 -7.87 -0.98
CA ASN A 213 -24.95 -9.11 -1.79
C ASN A 213 -23.56 -9.73 -1.84
N ALA A 214 -23.17 -10.39 -0.74
CA ALA A 214 -21.86 -11.04 -0.63
C ALA A 214 -21.57 -12.11 -1.70
N LYS A 215 -22.59 -12.74 -2.28
CA LYS A 215 -22.43 -13.79 -3.31
C LYS A 215 -22.13 -13.21 -4.70
N GLU A 216 -22.86 -12.17 -5.12
CA GLU A 216 -22.63 -11.51 -6.42
C GLU A 216 -21.31 -10.73 -6.44
N ASN A 217 -20.97 -10.11 -5.31
CA ASN A 217 -19.68 -9.41 -5.16
C ASN A 217 -18.50 -10.38 -5.19
N ARG A 218 -18.66 -11.61 -4.71
CA ARG A 218 -17.64 -12.65 -4.76
C ARG A 218 -17.39 -13.11 -6.19
N ALA A 219 -18.45 -13.35 -6.99
CA ALA A 219 -18.30 -13.72 -8.39
C ALA A 219 -17.61 -12.63 -9.23
N ALA A 220 -18.00 -11.37 -9.06
CA ALA A 220 -17.37 -10.24 -9.74
C ALA A 220 -15.91 -10.03 -9.34
N TYR A 221 -15.56 -10.34 -8.09
CA TYR A 221 -14.18 -10.30 -7.62
C TYR A 221 -13.35 -11.45 -8.17
N ASP A 222 -13.87 -12.68 -8.12
CA ASP A 222 -13.19 -13.87 -8.65
C ASP A 222 -12.96 -13.73 -10.17
N GLU A 223 -13.88 -13.09 -10.89
CA GLU A 223 -13.73 -12.71 -12.30
C GLU A 223 -12.63 -11.66 -12.48
N ALA A 224 -12.61 -10.59 -11.68
CA ALA A 224 -11.56 -9.57 -11.72
C ALA A 224 -10.17 -10.13 -11.36
N VAL A 225 -10.10 -11.10 -10.43
CA VAL A 225 -8.86 -11.78 -10.05
C VAL A 225 -8.40 -12.78 -11.12
N ARG A 226 -9.31 -13.38 -11.88
CA ARG A 226 -8.96 -14.25 -13.01
C ARG A 226 -8.39 -13.48 -14.20
N VAL A 227 -8.83 -12.24 -14.39
CA VAL A 227 -8.36 -11.35 -15.46
C VAL A 227 -7.05 -10.65 -15.07
N LEU A 228 -6.69 -10.63 -13.77
CA LEU A 228 -5.45 -10.12 -13.19
C LEU A 228 -4.40 -11.22 -13.03
#